data_d32ff6124ca370b45fe92d69bb0ac335
#
_entry.id   d32ff6124ca370b45fe92d69bb0ac335
#
_cell.length_a   1.000
_cell.length_b   1.000
_cell.length_c   1.000
_cell.angle_alpha   90.00
_cell.angle_beta   90.00
_cell.angle_gamma   90.00
#
_symmetry.space_group_name_H-M   'P 1'
#
loop_
_entity.id
_entity.type
_entity.pdbx_description
1 polymer ?
#
loop_
_entity_poly.entity_id
_entity_poly.type
_entity_poly.pdbx_seq_one_letter_code
_entity_poly.pdbx_strand_id
1 'polypeptide(L)'
;MENKTNKSSSVQGKASRDKGKRFERDIANFFKSYGIAARRTAQYCGKTGQAGDVEGVPSVHIECKFVEKLNLEVAYAQSVRDAEAAGRSEIPIVIYKKSRKPAMVTMALEDWIDMYLAWMNSRKMEED
;
A
#
# COMPACT_ATOMS: atom_id res chain seq x y z
N MET A 1 -4.48 -10.07 37.64
CA MET A 1 -3.83 -8.91 37.04
C MET A 1 -3.33 -9.16 35.62
N GLU A 2 -2.76 -10.31 35.38
CA GLU A 2 -2.25 -10.66 34.04
C GLU A 2 -3.35 -10.68 32.97
N ASN A 3 -4.55 -11.08 33.33
CA ASN A 3 -5.68 -11.17 32.40
C ASN A 3 -6.15 -9.82 31.88
N LYS A 4 -6.01 -8.74 32.65
CA LYS A 4 -6.40 -7.40 32.20
C LYS A 4 -5.45 -6.86 31.13
N THR A 5 -4.16 -7.10 31.28
CA THR A 5 -3.16 -6.67 30.32
C THR A 5 -3.32 -7.39 28.99
N ASN A 6 -3.55 -8.71 29.04
CA ASN A 6 -3.75 -9.51 27.84
C ASN A 6 -5.03 -9.13 27.08
N LYS A 7 -6.12 -8.85 27.78
CA LYS A 7 -7.36 -8.39 27.16
C LYS A 7 -7.20 -7.03 26.48
N SER A 8 -6.50 -6.10 27.13
CA SER A 8 -6.24 -4.79 26.57
C SER A 8 -5.41 -4.88 25.28
N SER A 9 -4.34 -5.68 25.29
CA SER A 9 -3.50 -5.90 24.11
C SER A 9 -4.27 -6.54 22.97
N SER A 10 -5.14 -7.52 23.28
CA SER A 10 -5.97 -8.20 22.29
C SER A 10 -6.95 -7.24 21.63
N VAL A 11 -7.60 -6.37 22.41
CA VAL A 11 -8.56 -5.38 21.90
C VAL A 11 -7.84 -4.37 21.02
N GLN A 12 -6.67 -3.88 21.43
CA GLN A 12 -5.88 -2.95 20.64
C GLN A 12 -5.39 -3.58 19.34
N GLY A 13 -4.97 -4.84 19.38
CA GLY A 13 -4.54 -5.57 18.20
C GLY A 13 -5.66 -5.73 17.18
N LYS A 14 -6.87 -6.03 17.66
CA LYS A 14 -8.04 -6.14 16.77
C LYS A 14 -8.40 -4.78 16.16
N ALA A 15 -8.42 -3.73 16.97
CA ALA A 15 -8.74 -2.39 16.48
C ALA A 15 -7.72 -1.93 15.41
N SER A 16 -6.44 -2.23 15.60
CA SER A 16 -5.40 -1.90 14.63
C SER A 16 -5.57 -2.68 13.33
N ARG A 17 -5.91 -3.97 13.42
CA ARG A 17 -6.16 -4.79 12.24
C ARG A 17 -7.38 -4.30 11.46
N ASP A 18 -8.45 -3.96 12.16
CA ASP A 18 -9.68 -3.47 11.53
C ASP A 18 -9.44 -2.11 10.84
N LYS A 19 -8.65 -1.24 11.47
CA LYS A 19 -8.26 0.03 10.91
C LYS A 19 -7.44 -0.18 9.63
N GLY A 20 -6.49 -1.11 9.64
CA GLY A 20 -5.69 -1.47 8.48
C GLY A 20 -6.53 -1.96 7.32
N LYS A 21 -7.49 -2.86 7.59
CA LYS A 21 -8.40 -3.39 6.57
C LYS A 21 -9.29 -2.31 5.97
N ARG A 22 -9.77 -1.38 6.80
CA ARG A 22 -10.57 -0.26 6.31
C ARG A 22 -9.73 0.64 5.40
N PHE A 23 -8.50 0.92 5.79
CA PHE A 23 -7.60 1.73 4.99
C PHE A 23 -7.33 1.07 3.63
N GLU A 24 -7.06 -0.24 3.62
CA GLU A 24 -6.87 -0.99 2.37
C GLU A 24 -8.08 -0.87 1.45
N ARG A 25 -9.30 -0.99 2.01
CA ARG A 25 -10.54 -0.81 1.25
C ARG A 25 -10.70 0.61 0.73
N ASP A 26 -10.38 1.59 1.57
CA ASP A 26 -10.46 3.00 1.17
C ASP A 26 -9.52 3.29 0.00
N ILE A 27 -8.31 2.73 0.04
CA ILE A 27 -7.34 2.88 -1.04
C ILE A 27 -7.83 2.17 -2.32
N ALA A 28 -8.37 0.96 -2.20
CA ALA A 28 -8.96 0.26 -3.34
C ALA A 28 -10.10 1.08 -3.96
N ASN A 29 -10.96 1.64 -3.13
CA ASN A 29 -12.06 2.49 -3.60
C ASN A 29 -11.57 3.78 -4.26
N PHE A 30 -10.49 4.34 -3.75
CA PHE A 30 -9.84 5.50 -4.36
C PHE A 30 -9.43 5.19 -5.81
N PHE A 31 -8.76 4.07 -6.03
CA PHE A 31 -8.38 3.68 -7.40
C PHE A 31 -9.59 3.40 -8.27
N LYS A 32 -10.64 2.78 -7.70
CA LYS A 32 -11.89 2.54 -8.45
C LYS A 32 -12.53 3.84 -8.93
N SER A 33 -12.41 4.91 -8.15
CA SER A 33 -12.98 6.20 -8.53
C SER A 33 -12.30 6.78 -9.78
N TYR A 34 -11.13 6.27 -10.13
CA TYR A 34 -10.41 6.63 -11.36
C TYR A 34 -10.54 5.57 -12.46
N GLY A 35 -11.47 4.63 -12.31
CA GLY A 35 -11.70 3.61 -13.32
C GLY A 35 -10.77 2.41 -13.27
N ILE A 36 -10.02 2.25 -12.19
CA ILE A 36 -9.10 1.12 -12.02
C ILE A 36 -9.80 0.05 -11.19
N ALA A 37 -9.83 -1.19 -11.69
CA ALA A 37 -10.53 -2.29 -11.03
C ALA A 37 -9.74 -2.85 -9.85
N ALA A 38 -9.46 -2.00 -8.87
CA ALA A 38 -8.70 -2.35 -7.67
C ALA A 38 -9.59 -3.03 -6.64
N ARG A 39 -8.98 -3.87 -5.81
CA ARG A 39 -9.66 -4.52 -4.70
C ARG A 39 -8.67 -4.82 -3.59
N ARG A 40 -9.18 -4.90 -2.37
CA ARG A 40 -8.39 -5.35 -1.24
C ARG A 40 -8.03 -6.82 -1.44
N THR A 41 -6.77 -7.17 -1.22
CA THR A 41 -6.30 -8.54 -1.39
C THR A 41 -6.88 -9.45 -0.29
N ALA A 42 -7.43 -10.59 -0.68
CA ALA A 42 -7.90 -11.59 0.26
C ALA A 42 -6.71 -12.31 0.89
N GLN A 43 -6.68 -12.37 2.22
CA GLN A 43 -5.54 -12.93 2.95
C GLN A 43 -5.79 -14.30 3.56
N TYR A 44 -6.99 -14.85 3.39
CA TYR A 44 -7.35 -16.09 4.02
C TYR A 44 -6.71 -17.34 3.40
N CYS A 45 -6.03 -17.19 2.29
CA CYS A 45 -5.42 -18.32 1.59
C CYS A 45 -4.05 -18.71 2.14
N GLY A 46 -3.54 -18.01 3.12
CA GLY A 46 -2.21 -18.27 3.67
C GLY A 46 -1.07 -18.02 2.69
N LYS A 47 -1.33 -17.42 1.57
CA LYS A 47 -0.34 -17.09 0.55
C LYS A 47 0.16 -15.69 0.73
N THR A 48 0.68 -15.44 1.89
CA THR A 48 1.20 -14.15 2.24
C THR A 48 2.50 -13.86 1.51
N GLY A 49 2.80 -12.60 1.31
CA GLY A 49 4.07 -12.15 0.81
C GLY A 49 4.18 -12.05 -0.70
N GLN A 50 3.21 -12.55 -1.46
CA GLN A 50 3.27 -12.48 -2.92
C GLN A 50 2.36 -11.42 -3.51
N ALA A 51 1.27 -11.12 -2.85
CA ALA A 51 0.34 -10.07 -3.29
C ALA A 51 0.45 -8.87 -2.35
N GLY A 52 0.32 -7.66 -2.87
CA GLY A 52 0.21 -6.47 -2.05
C GLY A 52 -1.13 -6.41 -1.32
N ASP A 53 -1.29 -5.41 -0.49
CA ASP A 53 -2.53 -5.21 0.27
C ASP A 53 -3.71 -4.82 -0.62
N VAL A 54 -3.44 -4.20 -1.75
CA VAL A 54 -4.41 -3.84 -2.78
C VAL A 54 -3.92 -4.40 -4.11
N GLU A 55 -4.80 -5.07 -4.83
CA GLU A 55 -4.48 -5.65 -6.13
C GLU A 55 -5.39 -5.08 -7.21
N GLY A 56 -5.09 -5.35 -8.47
CA GLY A 56 -5.87 -4.84 -9.59
C GLY A 56 -5.39 -3.50 -10.13
N VAL A 57 -4.29 -2.96 -9.60
CA VAL A 57 -3.63 -1.76 -10.13
C VAL A 57 -2.41 -2.23 -10.90
N PRO A 58 -2.44 -2.18 -12.24
CA PRO A 58 -1.35 -2.76 -13.03
C PRO A 58 0.01 -2.12 -12.76
N SER A 59 1.05 -2.94 -12.78
CA SER A 59 2.45 -2.53 -12.73
C SER A 59 2.95 -2.01 -11.39
N VAL A 60 2.12 -1.97 -10.36
CA VAL A 60 2.57 -1.56 -9.02
C VAL A 60 2.22 -2.62 -7.99
N HIS A 61 3.10 -2.76 -7.01
CA HIS A 61 2.89 -3.61 -5.84
C HIS A 61 2.62 -2.69 -4.65
N ILE A 62 1.43 -2.77 -4.05
CA ILE A 62 0.95 -1.78 -3.09
C ILE A 62 0.92 -2.37 -1.69
N GLU A 63 1.73 -1.80 -0.79
CA GLU A 63 1.61 -2.02 0.65
C GLU A 63 0.93 -0.81 1.27
N CYS A 64 -0.01 -1.06 2.18
CA CYS A 64 -0.76 -0.01 2.86
C CYS A 64 -0.41 0.02 4.34
N LYS A 65 -0.16 1.20 4.89
CA LYS A 65 0.14 1.38 6.32
C LYS A 65 -0.64 2.57 6.87
N PHE A 66 -1.45 2.33 7.88
CA PHE A 66 -2.13 3.39 8.62
C PHE A 66 -1.67 3.30 10.08
N VAL A 67 -0.57 3.95 10.39
CA VAL A 67 0.03 3.95 11.74
C VAL A 67 0.63 5.32 12.03
N GLU A 68 0.59 5.72 13.30
CA GLU A 68 1.08 7.06 13.69
C GLU A 68 2.60 7.13 13.69
N LYS A 69 3.29 6.06 14.07
CA LYS A 69 4.75 5.99 14.08
C LYS A 69 5.20 4.94 13.07
N LEU A 70 5.29 5.34 11.82
CA LEU A 70 5.67 4.44 10.74
C LEU A 70 7.18 4.47 10.52
N ASN A 71 7.79 3.29 10.54
CA ASN A 71 9.13 3.14 9.99
C ASN A 71 8.99 2.89 8.48
N LEU A 72 9.10 3.97 7.73
CA LEU A 72 8.84 3.96 6.30
C LEU A 72 9.85 3.10 5.54
N GLU A 73 11.11 3.10 5.96
CA GLU A 73 12.16 2.30 5.33
C GLU A 73 11.88 0.81 5.46
N VAL A 74 11.42 0.37 6.64
CA VAL A 74 11.06 -1.03 6.86
C VAL A 74 9.84 -1.40 6.02
N ALA A 75 8.82 -0.55 5.96
CA ALA A 75 7.63 -0.79 5.15
C ALA A 75 7.98 -0.88 3.67
N TYR A 76 8.84 0.01 3.19
CA TYR A 76 9.27 -0.01 1.79
C TYR A 76 10.09 -1.27 1.48
N ALA A 77 10.99 -1.66 2.36
CA ALA A 77 11.77 -2.90 2.19
C ALA A 77 10.86 -4.13 2.11
N GLN A 78 9.78 -4.16 2.90
CA GLN A 78 8.78 -5.22 2.81
C GLN A 78 8.11 -5.24 1.43
N SER A 79 7.72 -4.07 0.93
CA SER A 79 7.10 -3.96 -0.39
C SER A 79 8.04 -4.47 -1.48
N VAL A 80 9.32 -4.12 -1.42
CA VAL A 80 10.35 -4.61 -2.36
C VAL A 80 10.43 -6.14 -2.34
N ARG A 81 10.55 -6.72 -1.14
CA ARG A 81 10.67 -8.20 -1.00
C ARG A 81 9.46 -8.91 -1.57
N ASP A 82 8.27 -8.41 -1.24
CA ASP A 82 7.02 -9.04 -1.67
C ASP A 82 6.82 -8.88 -3.18
N ALA A 83 7.19 -7.74 -3.73
CA ALA A 83 7.13 -7.52 -5.17
C ALA A 83 8.08 -8.47 -5.92
N GLU A 84 9.30 -8.65 -5.42
CA GLU A 84 10.26 -9.59 -5.99
C GLU A 84 9.75 -11.03 -5.90
N ALA A 85 9.19 -11.41 -4.77
CA ALA A 85 8.64 -12.75 -4.56
C ALA A 85 7.47 -13.02 -5.50
N ALA A 86 6.68 -12.02 -5.82
CA ALA A 86 5.56 -12.16 -6.77
C ALA A 86 6.05 -12.36 -8.21
N GLY A 87 7.24 -11.87 -8.55
CA GLY A 87 7.86 -12.11 -9.87
C GLY A 87 7.14 -11.48 -11.06
N ARG A 88 6.37 -10.41 -10.83
CA ARG A 88 5.59 -9.76 -11.89
C ARG A 88 6.20 -8.46 -12.38
N SER A 89 7.42 -8.15 -11.96
CA SER A 89 8.12 -6.92 -12.32
C SER A 89 7.33 -5.64 -11.97
N GLU A 90 6.62 -5.69 -10.86
CA GLU A 90 5.84 -4.56 -10.37
C GLU A 90 6.72 -3.57 -9.60
N ILE A 91 6.40 -2.28 -9.71
CA ILE A 91 7.07 -1.24 -8.94
C ILE A 91 6.57 -1.29 -7.51
N PRO A 92 7.46 -1.51 -6.51
CA PRO A 92 7.02 -1.52 -5.11
C PRO A 92 6.75 -0.11 -4.62
N ILE A 93 5.58 0.08 -4.00
CA ILE A 93 5.22 1.35 -3.37
C ILE A 93 4.61 1.08 -2.00
N VAL A 94 4.64 2.10 -1.15
CA VAL A 94 3.92 2.11 0.12
C VAL A 94 2.97 3.30 0.10
N ILE A 95 1.69 3.02 0.30
CA ILE A 95 0.69 4.06 0.53
C ILE A 95 0.43 4.11 2.02
N TYR A 96 0.68 5.25 2.63
CA TYR A 96 0.59 5.36 4.08
C TYR A 96 -0.20 6.59 4.50
N LYS A 97 -0.72 6.53 5.71
CA LYS A 97 -1.50 7.62 6.29
C LYS A 97 -1.29 7.64 7.79
N LYS A 98 -1.25 8.83 8.34
CA LYS A 98 -1.38 9.11 9.78
C LYS A 98 -2.73 9.76 10.01
N SER A 99 -3.26 9.67 11.25
CA SER A 99 -4.53 10.28 11.60
C SER A 99 -4.54 11.77 11.25
N ARG A 100 -5.61 12.23 10.60
CA ARG A 100 -5.83 13.64 10.22
C ARG A 100 -4.82 14.17 9.20
N LYS A 101 -4.09 13.28 8.54
CA LYS A 101 -3.15 13.64 7.48
C LYS A 101 -3.59 13.00 6.17
N PRO A 102 -3.22 13.58 5.04
CA PRO A 102 -3.54 12.96 3.75
C PRO A 102 -2.75 11.68 3.55
N ALA A 103 -3.29 10.78 2.74
CA ALA A 103 -2.55 9.60 2.32
C ALA A 103 -1.43 10.02 1.38
N MET A 104 -0.30 9.34 1.52
CA MET A 104 0.92 9.63 0.76
C MET A 104 1.43 8.36 0.09
N VAL A 105 2.20 8.52 -0.96
CA VAL A 105 2.86 7.40 -1.67
C VAL A 105 4.35 7.54 -1.53
N THR A 106 5.03 6.44 -1.19
CA THR A 106 6.50 6.36 -1.21
C THR A 106 6.92 5.36 -2.27
N MET A 107 7.90 5.74 -3.07
CA MET A 107 8.54 4.87 -4.05
C MET A 107 10.01 5.26 -4.18
N ALA A 108 10.81 4.39 -4.81
CA ALA A 108 12.20 4.70 -5.06
C ALA A 108 12.31 5.87 -6.04
N LEU A 109 13.32 6.71 -5.86
CA LEU A 109 13.54 7.85 -6.74
C LEU A 109 13.73 7.42 -8.20
N GLU A 110 14.39 6.29 -8.43
CA GLU A 110 14.60 5.76 -9.78
C GLU A 110 13.28 5.37 -10.46
N ASP A 111 12.33 4.84 -9.70
CA ASP A 111 11.00 4.54 -10.23
C ASP A 111 10.20 5.81 -10.49
N TRP A 112 10.30 6.76 -9.58
CA TRP A 112 9.59 8.03 -9.72
C TRP A 112 10.07 8.82 -10.95
N ILE A 113 11.38 8.85 -11.19
CA ILE A 113 11.90 9.62 -12.34
C ILE A 113 11.42 9.03 -13.67
N ASP A 114 11.30 7.72 -13.76
CA ASP A 114 10.76 7.08 -14.96
C ASP A 114 9.32 7.52 -15.22
N MET A 115 8.50 7.56 -14.17
CA MET A 115 7.13 8.04 -14.28
C MET A 115 7.07 9.52 -14.62
N TYR A 116 7.94 10.33 -14.04
CA TYR A 116 8.01 11.76 -14.31
C TYR A 116 8.37 12.04 -15.78
N LEU A 117 9.35 11.33 -16.31
CA LEU A 117 9.76 11.50 -17.70
C LEU A 117 8.64 11.09 -18.66
N ALA A 118 7.94 10.01 -18.37
CA ALA A 118 6.79 9.59 -19.18
C ALA A 118 5.68 10.64 -19.14
N TRP A 119 5.41 11.22 -17.98
CA TRP A 119 4.41 12.27 -17.84
C TRP A 119 4.81 13.53 -18.62
N MET A 120 6.07 13.93 -18.54
CA MET A 120 6.56 15.09 -19.30
C MET A 120 6.48 14.88 -20.80
N ASN A 121 6.79 13.68 -21.29
CA ASN A 121 6.63 13.34 -22.69
C ASN A 121 5.17 13.43 -23.14
N SER A 122 4.25 12.96 -22.32
CA SER A 122 2.82 13.06 -22.58
C SER A 122 2.39 14.52 -22.73
N ARG A 123 2.88 15.40 -21.85
CA ARG A 123 2.57 16.82 -21.92
C ARG A 123 3.10 17.47 -23.17
N LYS A 124 4.30 17.11 -23.62
CA LYS A 124 4.87 17.63 -24.86
C LYS A 124 4.06 17.22 -26.10
N MET A 125 3.57 15.98 -26.10
CA MET A 125 2.75 15.48 -27.20
C MET A 125 1.40 16.21 -27.27
N GLU A 126 0.85 16.62 -26.14
CA GLU A 126 -0.39 17.39 -26.08
C GLU A 126 -0.20 18.84 -26.58
N GLU A 127 0.99 19.41 -26.41
CA GLU A 127 1.29 20.78 -26.86
C GLU A 127 1.51 20.86 -28.37
N ASP A 128 1.91 19.76 -29.00
CA ASP A 128 2.10 19.66 -30.42
C ASP A 128 0.79 19.37 -31.15
#